data_2f54f17e800d333ddf8adf2e5245e11a
#
_entry.id   2f54f17e800d333ddf8adf2e5245e11a
#
_cell.length_a   1.000
_cell.length_b   1.000
_cell.length_c   1.000
_cell.angle_alpha   90.00
_cell.angle_beta   90.00
_cell.angle_gamma   90.00
#
_symmetry.space_group_name_H-M   'P 1'
#
loop_
_entity.id
_entity.type
_entity.pdbx_description
1 polymer ?
#
loop_
_entity_poly.entity_id
_entity_poly.type
_entity_poly.pdbx_seq_one_letter_code
_entity_poly.pdbx_strand_id
1 'polypeptide(L)'
;MTAARTSAAKSRPRSRRGEGESLRDDLLAATERLMIETGSADAVSIRAIADAVGVTPPSIYLHFPDKNSLILAVCERHFEEFDAVVEAAGKSTHDPVESLRRRGRAYVRFGLENPEPYRILFMTRAEGARQYDILAGAGGRAFQHLVDAVQRCIDAGAFRPADPVFAATGVWTAVHGVTSLLISLPGFPWPDVDAIVDHVCEIQIRGLSQTFDEPEEPS
;
A
#
# COMPACT_ATOMS: atom_id res chain seq x y z
N MET A 1 42.65 -42.26 6.92
CA MET A 1 43.10 -40.86 6.81
C MET A 1 42.09 -40.13 5.92
N THR A 2 41.14 -39.44 6.51
CA THR A 2 40.07 -38.75 5.79
C THR A 2 40.12 -37.26 6.14
N ALA A 3 40.49 -36.46 5.13
CA ALA A 3 40.62 -35.02 5.29
C ALA A 3 39.27 -34.32 5.26
N ALA A 4 38.85 -33.68 6.34
CA ALA A 4 37.71 -32.80 6.41
C ALA A 4 38.00 -31.49 5.65
N ARG A 5 37.23 -31.22 4.58
CA ARG A 5 37.28 -29.93 3.89
C ARG A 5 36.35 -28.94 4.61
N THR A 6 36.94 -28.07 5.39
CA THR A 6 36.30 -26.93 6.01
C THR A 6 36.02 -25.89 4.92
N SER A 7 34.73 -25.70 4.60
CA SER A 7 34.26 -24.60 3.73
C SER A 7 34.33 -23.30 4.51
N ALA A 8 35.33 -22.47 4.21
CA ALA A 8 35.43 -21.13 4.73
C ALA A 8 34.40 -20.21 4.07
N ALA A 9 33.44 -19.74 4.85
CA ALA A 9 32.53 -18.66 4.46
C ALA A 9 33.37 -17.42 4.13
N LYS A 10 33.30 -16.95 2.87
CA LYS A 10 33.91 -15.69 2.43
C LYS A 10 33.20 -14.53 3.12
N SER A 11 33.81 -13.92 4.14
CA SER A 11 33.38 -12.66 4.71
C SER A 11 33.61 -11.54 3.70
N ARG A 12 32.55 -10.78 3.39
CA ARG A 12 32.61 -9.55 2.59
C ARG A 12 33.50 -8.50 3.30
N PRO A 13 34.38 -7.74 2.60
CA PRO A 13 35.24 -6.74 3.24
C PRO A 13 34.43 -5.61 3.87
N ARG A 14 34.96 -4.96 4.88
CA ARG A 14 34.39 -3.81 5.60
C ARG A 14 34.01 -2.69 4.65
N SER A 15 32.78 -2.22 4.77
CA SER A 15 32.07 -1.23 3.98
C SER A 15 32.74 0.15 3.89
N ARG A 16 32.83 0.71 2.67
CA ARG A 16 33.15 2.13 2.39
C ARG A 16 31.85 2.96 2.47
N ARG A 17 31.98 4.28 2.71
CA ARG A 17 30.86 5.24 2.66
C ARG A 17 30.14 5.11 1.30
N GLY A 18 28.85 4.80 1.30
CA GLY A 18 28.02 4.46 0.12
C GLY A 18 27.57 2.97 0.09
N GLU A 19 28.32 2.04 0.71
CA GLU A 19 27.93 0.62 0.78
C GLU A 19 26.83 0.37 1.84
N GLY A 20 26.66 1.29 2.81
CA GLY A 20 25.61 1.20 3.84
C GLY A 20 24.22 1.43 3.27
N GLU A 21 24.03 2.40 2.36
CA GLU A 21 22.76 2.62 1.66
C GLU A 21 22.45 1.43 0.75
N SER A 22 23.45 0.95 -0.01
CA SER A 22 23.32 -0.25 -0.86
C SER A 22 22.89 -1.48 -0.05
N LEU A 23 23.48 -1.71 1.15
CA LEU A 23 23.08 -2.84 1.99
C LEU A 23 21.66 -2.67 2.55
N ARG A 24 21.28 -1.45 2.92
CA ARG A 24 19.92 -1.18 3.38
C ARG A 24 18.89 -1.50 2.30
N ASP A 25 19.13 -1.12 1.06
CA ASP A 25 18.27 -1.40 -0.08
C ASP A 25 18.24 -2.90 -0.43
N ASP A 26 19.38 -3.59 -0.37
CA ASP A 26 19.46 -5.04 -0.55
C ASP A 26 18.62 -5.78 0.50
N LEU A 27 18.63 -5.32 1.76
CA LEU A 27 17.84 -5.88 2.85
C LEU A 27 16.33 -5.68 2.62
N LEU A 28 15.92 -4.48 2.17
CA LEU A 28 14.52 -4.20 1.84
C LEU A 28 14.05 -5.08 0.68
N ALA A 29 14.81 -5.16 -0.41
CA ALA A 29 14.47 -5.98 -1.57
C ALA A 29 14.40 -7.48 -1.24
N ALA A 30 15.31 -7.99 -0.41
CA ALA A 30 15.28 -9.39 0.04
C ALA A 30 14.08 -9.66 0.95
N THR A 31 13.72 -8.72 1.82
CA THR A 31 12.55 -8.84 2.71
C THR A 31 11.26 -8.86 1.91
N GLU A 32 11.10 -7.94 0.98
CA GLU A 32 9.96 -7.88 0.07
C GLU A 32 9.79 -9.20 -0.69
N ARG A 33 10.85 -9.69 -1.33
CA ARG A 33 10.82 -10.96 -2.06
C ARG A 33 10.39 -12.12 -1.16
N LEU A 34 10.92 -12.22 0.06
CA LEU A 34 10.55 -13.26 1.01
C LEU A 34 9.10 -13.12 1.51
N MET A 35 8.58 -11.90 1.66
CA MET A 35 7.17 -11.68 1.97
C MET A 35 6.25 -12.17 0.84
N ILE A 36 6.62 -11.91 -0.41
CA ILE A 36 5.90 -12.38 -1.60
C ILE A 36 5.94 -13.91 -1.68
N GLU A 37 7.13 -14.51 -1.58
CA GLU A 37 7.32 -15.97 -1.66
C GLU A 37 6.57 -16.73 -0.57
N THR A 38 6.51 -16.18 0.64
CA THR A 38 5.83 -16.83 1.78
C THR A 38 4.35 -16.46 1.93
N GLY A 39 3.91 -15.40 1.24
CA GLY A 39 2.56 -14.82 1.40
C GLY A 39 2.29 -14.22 2.79
N SER A 40 3.33 -14.07 3.64
CA SER A 40 3.17 -13.64 5.04
C SER A 40 4.41 -12.92 5.56
N ALA A 41 4.22 -11.72 6.10
CA ALA A 41 5.27 -10.99 6.81
C ALA A 41 5.79 -11.74 8.06
N ASP A 42 4.92 -12.52 8.71
CA ASP A 42 5.29 -13.26 9.93
C ASP A 42 6.17 -14.49 9.63
N ALA A 43 6.02 -15.09 8.45
CA ALA A 43 6.85 -16.21 8.01
C ALA A 43 8.29 -15.79 7.67
N VAL A 44 8.55 -14.51 7.40
CA VAL A 44 9.89 -14.00 7.13
C VAL A 44 10.71 -13.95 8.41
N SER A 45 11.97 -14.46 8.37
CA SER A 45 12.90 -14.42 9.51
C SER A 45 14.15 -13.61 9.19
N ILE A 46 14.72 -12.99 10.23
CA ILE A 46 16.02 -12.27 10.11
C ILE A 46 17.12 -13.17 9.52
N ARG A 47 17.11 -14.45 9.86
CA ARG A 47 18.09 -15.41 9.33
C ARG A 47 17.90 -15.62 7.82
N ALA A 48 16.66 -15.80 7.35
CA ALA A 48 16.36 -15.94 5.93
C ALA A 48 16.77 -14.70 5.13
N ILE A 49 16.53 -13.49 5.68
CA ILE A 49 16.96 -12.23 5.07
C ILE A 49 18.49 -12.15 5.00
N ALA A 50 19.18 -12.49 6.09
CA ALA A 50 20.65 -12.50 6.15
C ALA A 50 21.25 -13.44 5.12
N ASP A 51 20.73 -14.67 5.03
CA ASP A 51 21.14 -15.69 4.08
C ASP A 51 20.91 -15.21 2.62
N ALA A 52 19.76 -14.58 2.34
CA ALA A 52 19.37 -14.08 1.02
C ALA A 52 20.28 -12.94 0.51
N VAL A 53 20.78 -12.10 1.42
CA VAL A 53 21.68 -10.97 1.10
C VAL A 53 23.16 -11.36 1.20
N GLY A 54 23.48 -12.49 1.86
CA GLY A 54 24.84 -12.96 2.09
C GLY A 54 25.57 -12.19 3.19
N VAL A 55 24.82 -11.78 4.23
CA VAL A 55 25.36 -11.08 5.41
C VAL A 55 25.11 -11.88 6.68
N THR A 56 25.65 -11.42 7.81
CA THR A 56 25.36 -12.01 9.10
C THR A 56 24.14 -11.34 9.77
N PRO A 57 23.32 -12.04 10.56
CA PRO A 57 22.19 -11.42 11.27
C PRO A 57 22.57 -10.16 12.07
N PRO A 58 23.72 -10.09 12.78
CA PRO A 58 24.14 -8.84 13.44
C PRO A 58 24.30 -7.65 12.50
N SER A 59 24.64 -7.87 11.23
CA SER A 59 24.78 -6.78 10.23
C SER A 59 23.42 -6.13 9.91
N ILE A 60 22.32 -6.88 9.98
CA ILE A 60 20.96 -6.35 9.77
C ILE A 60 20.61 -5.37 10.90
N TYR A 61 20.93 -5.71 12.13
CA TYR A 61 20.60 -4.88 13.31
C TYR A 61 21.33 -3.54 13.34
N LEU A 62 22.36 -3.33 12.49
CA LEU A 62 22.99 -2.03 12.30
C LEU A 62 22.12 -1.08 11.47
N HIS A 63 21.15 -1.61 10.68
CA HIS A 63 20.28 -0.85 9.81
C HIS A 63 18.82 -0.82 10.31
N PHE A 64 18.39 -1.91 10.93
CA PHE A 64 17.01 -2.09 11.41
C PHE A 64 17.04 -2.71 12.80
N PRO A 65 16.46 -2.06 13.83
CA PRO A 65 16.54 -2.54 15.21
C PRO A 65 15.89 -3.91 15.43
N ASP A 66 14.91 -4.26 14.61
CA ASP A 66 14.21 -5.54 14.63
C ASP A 66 13.57 -5.90 13.29
N LYS A 67 12.97 -7.08 13.22
CA LYS A 67 12.25 -7.57 12.03
C LYS A 67 11.07 -6.67 11.64
N ASN A 68 10.33 -6.17 12.63
CA ASN A 68 9.15 -5.36 12.38
C ASN A 68 9.52 -4.02 11.71
N SER A 69 10.58 -3.37 12.17
CA SER A 69 11.12 -2.15 11.56
C SER A 69 11.50 -2.35 10.10
N LEU A 70 12.05 -3.52 9.76
CA LEU A 70 12.40 -3.85 8.38
C LEU A 70 11.15 -4.07 7.52
N ILE A 71 10.15 -4.80 8.03
CA ILE A 71 8.86 -5.01 7.34
C ILE A 71 8.13 -3.67 7.15
N LEU A 72 8.09 -2.83 8.20
CA LEU A 72 7.50 -1.49 8.12
C LEU A 72 8.16 -0.63 7.05
N ALA A 73 9.50 -0.67 6.94
CA ALA A 73 10.22 0.09 5.93
C ALA A 73 9.92 -0.39 4.50
N VAL A 74 9.62 -1.68 4.29
CA VAL A 74 9.10 -2.19 3.00
C VAL A 74 7.71 -1.62 2.73
N CYS A 75 6.80 -1.67 3.71
CA CYS A 75 5.44 -1.13 3.57
C CYS A 75 5.46 0.38 3.32
N GLU A 76 6.29 1.15 4.06
CA GLU A 76 6.45 2.60 3.89
C GLU A 76 6.84 2.94 2.44
N ARG A 77 7.84 2.25 1.87
CA ARG A 77 8.29 2.47 0.49
C ARG A 77 7.15 2.27 -0.51
N HIS A 78 6.40 1.19 -0.38
CA HIS A 78 5.29 0.90 -1.29
C HIS A 78 4.11 1.86 -1.10
N PHE A 79 3.83 2.30 0.14
CA PHE A 79 2.81 3.33 0.35
C PHE A 79 3.23 4.69 -0.21
N GLU A 80 4.50 5.06 -0.14
CA GLU A 80 5.03 6.28 -0.76
C GLU A 80 4.91 6.25 -2.29
N GLU A 81 5.25 5.11 -2.92
CA GLU A 81 5.08 4.90 -4.36
C GLU A 81 3.61 4.97 -4.77
N PHE A 82 2.75 4.27 -4.05
CA PHE A 82 1.31 4.27 -4.25
C PHE A 82 0.72 5.69 -4.13
N ASP A 83 1.02 6.39 -3.03
CA ASP A 83 0.50 7.73 -2.77
C ASP A 83 0.99 8.73 -3.83
N ALA A 84 2.24 8.65 -4.24
CA ALA A 84 2.79 9.52 -5.30
C ALA A 84 2.02 9.36 -6.62
N VAL A 85 1.67 8.13 -7.03
CA VAL A 85 0.92 7.85 -8.26
C VAL A 85 -0.51 8.39 -8.15
N VAL A 86 -1.20 8.12 -7.04
CA VAL A 86 -2.58 8.56 -6.81
C VAL A 86 -2.67 10.07 -6.70
N GLU A 87 -1.74 10.72 -5.99
CA GLU A 87 -1.66 12.17 -5.85
C GLU A 87 -1.37 12.86 -7.19
N ALA A 88 -0.42 12.35 -7.98
CA ALA A 88 -0.13 12.89 -9.31
C ALA A 88 -1.35 12.87 -10.22
N ALA A 89 -2.11 11.77 -10.20
CA ALA A 89 -3.35 11.65 -10.97
C ALA A 89 -4.40 12.68 -10.52
N GLY A 90 -4.59 12.85 -9.21
CA GLY A 90 -5.54 13.82 -8.67
C GLY A 90 -5.16 15.28 -8.95
N LYS A 91 -3.87 15.61 -8.92
CA LYS A 91 -3.35 16.97 -9.17
C LYS A 91 -3.36 17.36 -10.65
N SER A 92 -3.65 16.43 -11.55
CA SER A 92 -3.70 16.70 -13.00
C SER A 92 -4.93 17.48 -13.48
N THR A 93 -5.83 17.86 -12.56
CA THR A 93 -7.02 18.68 -12.82
C THR A 93 -7.34 19.60 -11.63
N HIS A 94 -8.04 20.70 -11.90
CA HIS A 94 -8.54 21.64 -10.89
C HIS A 94 -9.97 21.32 -10.44
N ASP A 95 -10.73 20.53 -11.19
CA ASP A 95 -12.06 20.07 -10.82
C ASP A 95 -11.95 19.04 -9.69
N PRO A 96 -12.52 19.29 -8.50
CA PRO A 96 -12.38 18.41 -7.35
C PRO A 96 -13.04 17.04 -7.57
N VAL A 97 -14.14 16.96 -8.28
CA VAL A 97 -14.84 15.69 -8.58
C VAL A 97 -14.03 14.86 -9.58
N GLU A 98 -13.56 15.50 -10.66
CA GLU A 98 -12.68 14.82 -11.62
C GLU A 98 -11.35 14.42 -10.99
N SER A 99 -10.79 15.22 -10.06
CA SER A 99 -9.63 14.87 -9.27
C SER A 99 -9.86 13.58 -8.49
N LEU A 100 -11.01 13.47 -7.80
CA LEU A 100 -11.36 12.26 -7.05
C LEU A 100 -11.54 11.05 -7.97
N ARG A 101 -12.18 11.22 -9.14
CA ARG A 101 -12.34 10.17 -10.15
C ARG A 101 -10.99 9.65 -10.66
N ARG A 102 -10.06 10.55 -10.97
CA ARG A 102 -8.70 10.19 -11.42
C ARG A 102 -7.92 9.45 -10.34
N ARG A 103 -8.06 9.83 -9.07
CA ARG A 103 -7.48 9.11 -7.94
C ARG A 103 -8.01 7.67 -7.85
N GLY A 104 -9.32 7.49 -7.99
CA GLY A 104 -9.94 6.15 -7.98
C GLY A 104 -9.40 5.25 -9.10
N ARG A 105 -9.32 5.77 -10.33
CA ARG A 105 -8.71 5.04 -11.46
C ARG A 105 -7.24 4.72 -11.23
N ALA A 106 -6.46 5.68 -10.72
CA ALA A 106 -5.03 5.47 -10.43
C ALA A 106 -4.82 4.44 -9.32
N TYR A 107 -5.69 4.43 -8.30
CA TYR A 107 -5.68 3.42 -7.24
C TYR A 107 -5.82 1.99 -7.81
N VAL A 108 -6.86 1.78 -8.62
CA VAL A 108 -7.12 0.45 -9.22
C VAL A 108 -5.99 0.06 -10.16
N ARG A 109 -5.54 0.97 -11.03
CA ARG A 109 -4.45 0.73 -11.97
C ARG A 109 -3.16 0.34 -11.24
N PHE A 110 -2.78 1.07 -10.18
CA PHE A 110 -1.63 0.71 -9.36
C PHE A 110 -1.72 -0.73 -8.84
N GLY A 111 -2.88 -1.13 -8.29
CA GLY A 111 -3.09 -2.47 -7.78
C GLY A 111 -2.96 -3.54 -8.87
N LEU A 112 -3.48 -3.30 -10.07
CA LEU A 112 -3.42 -4.24 -11.18
C LEU A 112 -2.03 -4.33 -11.83
N GLU A 113 -1.29 -3.23 -11.89
CA GLU A 113 0.09 -3.18 -12.41
C GLU A 113 1.10 -3.69 -11.38
N ASN A 114 0.78 -3.60 -10.08
CA ASN A 114 1.65 -3.98 -8.96
C ASN A 114 0.92 -4.92 -7.97
N PRO A 115 0.48 -6.11 -8.40
CA PRO A 115 -0.37 -6.96 -7.57
C PRO A 115 0.33 -7.46 -6.29
N GLU A 116 1.64 -7.73 -6.32
CA GLU A 116 2.38 -8.20 -5.15
C GLU A 116 2.61 -7.09 -4.12
N PRO A 117 3.11 -5.89 -4.47
CA PRO A 117 3.07 -4.73 -3.58
C PRO A 117 1.68 -4.46 -3.00
N TYR A 118 0.63 -4.51 -3.82
CA TYR A 118 -0.74 -4.29 -3.35
C TYR A 118 -1.18 -5.34 -2.31
N ARG A 119 -0.82 -6.62 -2.50
CA ARG A 119 -1.07 -7.67 -1.52
C ARG A 119 -0.33 -7.42 -0.21
N ILE A 120 0.94 -7.00 -0.28
CA ILE A 120 1.73 -6.64 0.91
C ILE A 120 1.04 -5.52 1.70
N LEU A 121 0.61 -4.46 1.02
CA LEU A 121 0.01 -3.28 1.66
C LEU A 121 -1.36 -3.55 2.28
N PHE A 122 -2.22 -4.27 1.57
CA PHE A 122 -3.65 -4.31 1.87
C PHE A 122 -4.23 -5.69 2.17
N MET A 123 -3.55 -6.77 1.76
CA MET A 123 -4.07 -8.13 1.87
C MET A 123 -3.27 -9.02 2.81
N THR A 124 -2.06 -8.59 3.21
CA THR A 124 -1.25 -9.30 4.20
C THR A 124 -1.73 -8.94 5.59
N ARG A 125 -2.03 -9.95 6.41
CA ARG A 125 -2.46 -9.72 7.79
C ARG A 125 -1.32 -9.10 8.58
N ALA A 126 -1.53 -7.87 9.08
CA ALA A 126 -0.65 -7.25 10.05
C ALA A 126 -1.19 -7.53 11.46
N GLU A 127 -0.41 -8.18 12.32
CA GLU A 127 -0.81 -8.44 13.71
C GLU A 127 -0.26 -7.38 14.67
N GLY A 128 -1.10 -6.96 15.62
CA GLY A 128 -0.71 -6.12 16.73
C GLY A 128 -0.24 -4.71 16.36
N ALA A 129 0.87 -4.27 16.95
CA ALA A 129 1.42 -2.91 16.84
C ALA A 129 1.71 -2.47 15.39
N ARG A 130 2.07 -3.40 14.49
CA ARG A 130 2.37 -3.08 13.07
C ARG A 130 1.23 -2.39 12.33
N GLN A 131 -0.02 -2.73 12.61
CA GLN A 131 -1.17 -2.10 11.98
C GLN A 131 -1.27 -0.61 12.34
N TYR A 132 -1.03 -0.28 13.59
CA TYR A 132 -1.01 1.12 14.06
C TYR A 132 0.16 1.91 13.49
N ASP A 133 1.33 1.29 13.38
CA ASP A 133 2.53 1.92 12.84
C ASP A 133 2.38 2.24 11.33
N ILE A 134 1.75 1.36 10.56
CA ILE A 134 1.43 1.61 9.13
C ILE A 134 0.47 2.80 9.00
N LEU A 135 -0.55 2.89 9.87
CA LEU A 135 -1.51 4.00 9.87
C LEU A 135 -0.90 5.31 10.36
N ALA A 136 0.12 5.26 11.21
CA ALA A 136 0.87 6.46 11.63
C ALA A 136 1.85 6.95 10.55
N GLY A 137 2.24 6.08 9.60
CA GLY A 137 3.23 6.33 8.57
C GLY A 137 2.63 6.75 7.21
N ALA A 138 3.23 6.26 6.12
CA ALA A 138 2.86 6.60 4.75
C ALA A 138 1.42 6.16 4.41
N GLY A 139 0.96 5.03 4.97
CA GLY A 139 -0.43 4.57 4.77
C GLY A 139 -1.46 5.56 5.32
N GLY A 140 -1.22 6.12 6.51
CA GLY A 140 -2.10 7.17 7.08
C GLY A 140 -2.04 8.48 6.29
N ARG A 141 -0.87 8.87 5.78
CA ARG A 141 -0.74 10.05 4.90
C ARG A 141 -1.53 9.87 3.60
N ALA A 142 -1.42 8.70 2.96
CA ALA A 142 -2.18 8.39 1.75
C ALA A 142 -3.70 8.47 1.99
N PHE A 143 -4.18 7.96 3.13
CA PHE A 143 -5.59 8.10 3.50
C PHE A 143 -5.98 9.56 3.77
N GLN A 144 -5.13 10.35 4.46
CA GLN A 144 -5.38 11.78 4.68
C GLN A 144 -5.51 12.56 3.37
N HIS A 145 -4.68 12.26 2.37
CA HIS A 145 -4.81 12.87 1.04
C HIS A 145 -6.16 12.57 0.37
N LEU A 146 -6.74 11.39 0.60
CA LEU A 146 -8.09 11.08 0.14
C LEU A 146 -9.14 11.88 0.92
N VAL A 147 -9.02 11.99 2.24
CA VAL A 147 -9.89 12.82 3.09
C VAL A 147 -9.89 14.27 2.61
N ASP A 148 -8.70 14.82 2.34
CA ASP A 148 -8.55 16.18 1.83
C ASP A 148 -9.17 16.35 0.43
N ALA A 149 -9.10 15.31 -0.43
CA ALA A 149 -9.74 15.33 -1.74
C ALA A 149 -11.27 15.35 -1.64
N VAL A 150 -11.85 14.57 -0.73
CA VAL A 150 -13.30 14.57 -0.44
C VAL A 150 -13.72 15.91 0.17
N GLN A 151 -12.95 16.46 1.12
CA GLN A 151 -13.23 17.77 1.71
C GLN A 151 -13.30 18.86 0.63
N ARG A 152 -12.38 18.86 -0.34
CA ARG A 152 -12.45 19.81 -1.48
C ARG A 152 -13.72 19.70 -2.29
N CYS A 153 -14.27 18.49 -2.47
CA CYS A 153 -15.57 18.30 -3.14
C CYS A 153 -16.73 18.88 -2.33
N ILE A 154 -16.67 18.75 -1.00
CA ILE A 154 -17.67 19.31 -0.07
C ILE A 154 -17.58 20.84 -0.09
N ASP A 155 -16.38 21.42 0.04
CA ASP A 155 -16.14 22.87 0.06
C ASP A 155 -16.56 23.54 -1.26
N ALA A 156 -16.43 22.84 -2.38
CA ALA A 156 -16.91 23.28 -3.70
C ALA A 156 -18.42 23.14 -3.88
N GLY A 157 -19.16 22.59 -2.93
CA GLY A 157 -20.59 22.33 -3.02
C GLY A 157 -20.95 21.20 -4.02
N ALA A 158 -19.97 20.43 -4.48
CA ALA A 158 -20.20 19.30 -5.38
C ALA A 158 -20.72 18.07 -4.62
N PHE A 159 -20.35 17.92 -3.36
CA PHE A 159 -20.86 16.90 -2.46
C PHE A 159 -21.72 17.55 -1.36
N ARG A 160 -22.71 16.80 -0.87
CA ARG A 160 -23.48 17.21 0.29
C ARG A 160 -22.58 17.36 1.52
N PRO A 161 -22.96 18.19 2.51
CA PRO A 161 -22.27 18.24 3.78
C PRO A 161 -22.23 16.86 4.45
N ALA A 162 -21.04 16.41 4.82
CA ALA A 162 -20.80 15.12 5.44
C ALA A 162 -19.49 15.15 6.24
N ASP A 163 -19.30 14.19 7.13
CA ASP A 163 -17.98 13.93 7.71
C ASP A 163 -17.04 13.42 6.60
N PRO A 164 -15.96 14.16 6.29
CA PRO A 164 -15.07 13.83 5.19
C PRO A 164 -14.33 12.50 5.40
N VAL A 165 -14.03 12.11 6.64
CA VAL A 165 -13.38 10.84 6.98
C VAL A 165 -14.34 9.68 6.69
N PHE A 166 -15.61 9.82 7.06
CA PHE A 166 -16.62 8.80 6.79
C PHE A 166 -16.85 8.64 5.28
N ALA A 167 -17.00 9.75 4.55
CA ALA A 167 -17.18 9.74 3.11
C ALA A 167 -15.95 9.17 2.38
N ALA A 168 -14.74 9.55 2.77
CA ALA A 168 -13.49 9.02 2.24
C ALA A 168 -13.35 7.50 2.48
N THR A 169 -13.77 7.02 3.66
CA THR A 169 -13.81 5.58 3.96
C THR A 169 -14.73 4.84 2.99
N GLY A 170 -15.91 5.39 2.68
CA GLY A 170 -16.84 4.82 1.70
C GLY A 170 -16.23 4.75 0.30
N VAL A 171 -15.59 5.83 -0.15
CA VAL A 171 -14.88 5.88 -1.45
C VAL A 171 -13.74 4.85 -1.48
N TRP A 172 -12.92 4.80 -0.43
CA TRP A 172 -11.82 3.85 -0.35
C TRP A 172 -12.29 2.40 -0.38
N THR A 173 -13.29 2.04 0.41
CA THR A 173 -13.82 0.66 0.45
C THR A 173 -14.32 0.20 -0.91
N ALA A 174 -14.91 1.08 -1.72
CA ALA A 174 -15.40 0.75 -3.04
C ALA A 174 -14.26 0.44 -4.03
N VAL A 175 -13.25 1.32 -4.14
CA VAL A 175 -12.11 1.11 -5.04
C VAL A 175 -11.21 -0.01 -4.56
N HIS A 176 -11.02 -0.16 -3.24
CA HIS A 176 -10.30 -1.28 -2.65
C HIS A 176 -11.01 -2.61 -2.94
N GLY A 177 -12.33 -2.66 -2.79
CA GLY A 177 -13.13 -3.85 -3.05
C GLY A 177 -12.98 -4.34 -4.48
N VAL A 178 -13.16 -3.47 -5.48
CA VAL A 178 -13.02 -3.85 -6.89
C VAL A 178 -11.59 -4.27 -7.21
N THR A 179 -10.57 -3.57 -6.71
CA THR A 179 -9.16 -3.91 -6.92
C THR A 179 -8.82 -5.28 -6.34
N SER A 180 -9.21 -5.53 -5.08
CA SER A 180 -8.98 -6.81 -4.40
C SER A 180 -9.64 -7.98 -5.12
N LEU A 181 -10.86 -7.80 -5.63
CA LEU A 181 -11.58 -8.83 -6.39
C LEU A 181 -10.90 -9.12 -7.73
N LEU A 182 -10.51 -8.10 -8.48
CA LEU A 182 -9.79 -8.27 -9.75
C LEU A 182 -8.47 -9.02 -9.58
N ILE A 183 -7.73 -8.73 -8.49
CA ILE A 183 -6.46 -9.39 -8.18
C ILE A 183 -6.67 -10.84 -7.69
N SER A 184 -7.71 -11.08 -6.87
CA SER A 184 -7.91 -12.38 -6.21
C SER A 184 -8.65 -13.38 -7.09
N LEU A 185 -9.44 -12.92 -8.07
CA LEU A 185 -10.30 -13.73 -8.92
C LEU A 185 -10.02 -13.49 -10.41
N PRO A 186 -8.78 -13.73 -10.90
CA PRO A 186 -8.42 -13.43 -12.30
C PRO A 186 -9.19 -14.28 -13.32
N GLY A 187 -9.76 -15.40 -12.92
CA GLY A 187 -10.56 -16.31 -13.77
C GLY A 187 -12.06 -15.99 -13.78
N PHE A 188 -12.52 -14.99 -13.03
CA PHE A 188 -13.92 -14.57 -13.06
C PHE A 188 -14.22 -13.85 -14.40
N PRO A 189 -15.41 -14.03 -15.03
CA PRO A 189 -15.74 -13.36 -16.29
C PRO A 189 -16.07 -11.89 -16.08
N TRP A 190 -15.04 -11.10 -15.74
CA TRP A 190 -15.17 -9.68 -15.52
C TRP A 190 -15.67 -8.96 -16.78
N PRO A 191 -16.55 -7.95 -16.64
CA PRO A 191 -16.76 -6.96 -17.68
C PRO A 191 -15.46 -6.24 -18.07
N ASP A 192 -15.51 -5.34 -19.03
CA ASP A 192 -14.40 -4.43 -19.30
C ASP A 192 -13.95 -3.74 -17.99
N VAL A 193 -12.65 -3.87 -17.67
CA VAL A 193 -12.11 -3.46 -16.36
C VAL A 193 -12.21 -1.93 -16.19
N ASP A 194 -11.91 -1.16 -17.24
CA ASP A 194 -11.99 0.30 -17.14
C ASP A 194 -13.45 0.73 -16.96
N ALA A 195 -14.40 0.09 -17.64
CA ALA A 195 -15.82 0.38 -17.49
C ALA A 195 -16.34 0.08 -16.09
N ILE A 196 -15.93 -1.05 -15.44
CA ILE A 196 -16.38 -1.37 -14.09
C ILE A 196 -15.75 -0.42 -13.05
N VAL A 197 -14.50 -0.01 -13.24
CA VAL A 197 -13.84 0.97 -12.37
C VAL A 197 -14.55 2.31 -12.46
N ASP A 198 -14.84 2.78 -13.67
CA ASP A 198 -15.60 4.02 -13.87
C ASP A 198 -16.98 3.96 -13.25
N HIS A 199 -17.67 2.84 -13.41
CA HIS A 199 -18.99 2.63 -12.79
C HIS A 199 -18.96 2.68 -11.28
N VAL A 200 -17.97 2.01 -10.64
CA VAL A 200 -17.79 2.04 -9.18
C VAL A 200 -17.49 3.46 -8.70
N CYS A 201 -16.60 4.19 -9.37
CA CYS A 201 -16.31 5.59 -9.02
C CYS A 201 -17.56 6.48 -9.17
N GLU A 202 -18.32 6.29 -10.24
CA GLU A 202 -19.54 7.09 -10.50
C GLU A 202 -20.63 6.85 -9.46
N ILE A 203 -20.84 5.60 -9.01
CA ILE A 203 -21.77 5.29 -7.91
C ILE A 203 -21.42 6.08 -6.65
N GLN A 204 -20.12 6.12 -6.27
CA GLN A 204 -19.68 6.85 -5.08
C GLN A 204 -19.89 8.36 -5.23
N ILE A 205 -19.50 8.92 -6.38
CA ILE A 205 -19.67 10.35 -6.67
C ILE A 205 -21.14 10.74 -6.63
N ARG A 206 -22.02 10.01 -7.30
CA ARG A 206 -23.48 10.29 -7.30
C ARG A 206 -24.07 10.16 -5.90
N GLY A 207 -23.72 9.11 -5.17
CA GLY A 207 -24.19 8.90 -3.80
C GLY A 207 -23.80 10.04 -2.85
N LEU A 208 -22.62 10.63 -3.03
CA LEU A 208 -22.16 11.77 -2.23
C LEU A 208 -22.74 13.12 -2.71
N SER A 209 -23.11 13.23 -4.00
CA SER A 209 -23.69 14.46 -4.57
C SER A 209 -25.19 14.59 -4.29
N GLN A 210 -25.91 13.48 -4.04
CA GLN A 210 -27.35 13.52 -3.78
C GLN A 210 -27.67 13.99 -2.37
N THR A 211 -28.68 14.85 -2.25
CA THR A 211 -29.37 15.08 -0.98
C THR A 211 -30.39 13.94 -0.80
N PHE A 212 -30.27 13.16 0.26
CA PHE A 212 -31.37 12.28 0.67
C PHE A 212 -32.41 13.16 1.36
N ASP A 213 -33.63 13.17 0.87
CA ASP A 213 -34.75 13.72 1.65
C ASP A 213 -34.86 12.86 2.92
N GLU A 214 -34.64 13.49 4.09
CA GLU A 214 -34.96 12.81 5.34
C GLU A 214 -36.44 12.45 5.29
N PRO A 215 -36.85 11.21 5.64
CA PRO A 215 -38.25 10.91 5.75
C PRO A 215 -38.89 11.87 6.75
N GLU A 216 -39.92 12.60 6.32
CA GLU A 216 -40.68 13.44 7.22
C GLU A 216 -41.08 12.63 8.45
N GLU A 217 -40.68 13.08 9.65
CA GLU A 217 -41.14 12.45 10.87
C GLU A 217 -42.68 12.51 10.88
N PRO A 218 -43.37 11.39 11.08
CA PRO A 218 -44.83 11.38 11.15
C PRO A 218 -45.25 12.19 12.38
N SER A 219 -46.02 13.27 12.16
CA SER A 219 -46.62 14.15 13.16
C SER A 219 -47.54 13.42 14.12
#